data_f0bbd267ec1bc60d18f544bb199afbe3
#
_entry.id   f0bbd267ec1bc60d18f544bb199afbe3
#
_cell.length_a   1.000
_cell.length_b   1.000
_cell.length_c   1.000
_cell.angle_alpha   90.00
_cell.angle_beta   90.00
_cell.angle_gamma   90.00
#
_symmetry.space_group_name_H-M   'P 1'
#
loop_
_entity.id
_entity.type
_entity.pdbx_description
1 polymer ?
#
loop_
_entity_poly.entity_id
_entity_poly.type
_entity_poly.pdbx_seq_one_letter_code
_entity_poly.pdbx_strand_id
1 'polypeptide(L)'
;MRVLGIGDYGDLGDLYAHLVARGHQVRMSIADPAYHDVYAGMVERVSDWRAQLPWIREAGDDGIIICETAHQGVMQDDLRRCGFHVIGGCAWGDRLEGDRTFGQSVLRAAGMRTAEVWQFNSFHEAIAFIEARPGRYVVKHNGHQLPSTHTYIGMVPNGSDVIAMLRHSQRHWPADQSPDFVLMQHLVGCETGVGAYFDGQQFVGPACLDWEHKRFFPGDLGELTCEMGTVVTYEGAERLFSETLARLAPLLAQHGYCGYLNLNTIINDEGVWPLEFTCRFGYPGFAILDALHVNGWEEILLAMCGRRKSISVLPGYAVGVVLTMPPFPYQAGTSNQCRGMPVSWQDTLRDDERRHVHYGDVGLVHGQPVIAGESGYVLVVTGIGADVERARARAYDLITRAVVPHGRYRIDIGERFLRHDAQELTRLGYLPARG
;
A
#
# COMPACT_ATOMS: atom_id res chain seq x y z
N MET A 1 9.31 21.53 10.63
CA MET A 1 9.79 20.22 11.09
C MET A 1 11.08 19.86 10.36
N ARG A 2 11.90 18.98 10.96
CA ARG A 2 12.97 18.22 10.29
C ARG A 2 12.51 16.78 10.12
N VAL A 3 12.53 16.26 8.92
CA VAL A 3 12.07 14.91 8.61
C VAL A 3 13.20 14.10 7.97
N LEU A 4 13.43 12.90 8.47
CA LEU A 4 14.36 11.93 7.90
C LEU A 4 13.59 10.72 7.39
N GLY A 5 13.52 10.56 6.07
CA GLY A 5 12.96 9.37 5.42
C GLY A 5 14.00 8.26 5.32
N ILE A 6 13.62 7.03 5.68
CA ILE A 6 14.46 5.83 5.59
C ILE A 6 13.67 4.76 4.83
N GLY A 7 14.14 4.36 3.66
CA GLY A 7 13.49 3.36 2.83
C GLY A 7 14.45 2.62 1.93
N ASP A 8 13.93 1.64 1.21
CA ASP A 8 14.71 0.86 0.25
C ASP A 8 14.66 1.46 -1.16
N TYR A 9 13.51 2.04 -1.54
CA TYR A 9 13.23 2.47 -2.92
C TYR A 9 12.81 3.93 -3.06
N GLY A 10 12.45 4.62 -1.95
CA GLY A 10 11.94 5.98 -1.94
C GLY A 10 10.43 6.04 -2.19
N ASP A 11 9.70 5.06 -1.71
CA ASP A 11 8.25 4.92 -1.91
C ASP A 11 7.45 6.13 -1.41
N LEU A 12 7.92 6.81 -0.36
CA LEU A 12 7.28 8.01 0.19
C LEU A 12 7.88 9.33 -0.33
N GLY A 13 8.64 9.30 -1.41
CA GLY A 13 9.31 10.47 -1.97
C GLY A 13 8.36 11.63 -2.27
N ASP A 14 7.14 11.35 -2.72
CA ASP A 14 6.11 12.37 -2.97
C ASP A 14 5.67 13.08 -1.67
N LEU A 15 5.47 12.34 -0.59
CA LEU A 15 5.21 12.93 0.74
C LEU A 15 6.35 13.86 1.14
N TYR A 16 7.59 13.46 0.93
CA TYR A 16 8.76 14.29 1.27
C TYR A 16 8.85 15.54 0.39
N ALA A 17 8.58 15.42 -0.90
CA ALA A 17 8.57 16.55 -1.82
C ALA A 17 7.45 17.55 -1.44
N HIS A 18 6.28 17.10 -1.03
CA HIS A 18 5.21 17.94 -0.52
C HIS A 18 5.62 18.69 0.76
N LEU A 19 6.32 18.03 1.68
CA LEU A 19 6.84 18.68 2.90
C LEU A 19 7.90 19.74 2.54
N VAL A 20 8.81 19.45 1.61
CA VAL A 20 9.81 20.43 1.13
C VAL A 20 9.12 21.64 0.51
N ALA A 21 8.11 21.45 -0.34
CA ALA A 21 7.35 22.54 -0.96
C ALA A 21 6.62 23.42 0.09
N ARG A 22 6.32 22.89 1.27
CA ARG A 22 5.74 23.63 2.40
C ARG A 22 6.78 24.24 3.35
N GLY A 23 8.08 24.20 3.00
CA GLY A 23 9.16 24.84 3.73
C GLY A 23 9.73 24.01 4.87
N HIS A 24 9.46 22.70 4.94
CA HIS A 24 10.09 21.79 5.90
C HIS A 24 11.47 21.34 5.41
N GLN A 25 12.37 21.00 6.33
CA GLN A 25 13.65 20.40 6.03
C GLN A 25 13.51 18.88 5.98
N VAL A 26 13.77 18.30 4.82
CA VAL A 26 13.60 16.85 4.63
C VAL A 26 14.88 16.26 4.06
N ARG A 27 15.34 15.18 4.65
CA ARG A 27 16.42 14.33 4.15
C ARG A 27 15.93 12.92 3.92
N MET A 28 16.40 12.28 2.87
CA MET A 28 15.93 10.97 2.45
C MET A 28 17.12 10.04 2.19
N SER A 29 17.09 8.86 2.79
CA SER A 29 18.05 7.78 2.58
C SER A 29 17.38 6.61 1.89
N ILE A 30 17.91 6.21 0.73
CA ILE A 30 17.47 5.05 -0.04
C ILE A 30 18.56 3.99 0.04
N ALA A 31 18.19 2.76 0.44
CA ALA A 31 19.15 1.69 0.66
C ALA A 31 19.56 1.01 -0.65
N ASP A 32 18.63 0.80 -1.59
CA ASP A 32 18.94 0.14 -2.86
C ASP A 32 19.64 1.10 -3.84
N PRO A 33 20.87 0.78 -4.29
CA PRO A 33 21.62 1.61 -5.23
C PRO A 33 20.91 1.88 -6.57
N ALA A 34 20.05 0.96 -7.02
CA ALA A 34 19.28 1.10 -8.25
C ALA A 34 18.26 2.27 -8.20
N TYR A 35 17.91 2.73 -7.00
CA TYR A 35 16.93 3.78 -6.76
C TYR A 35 17.53 5.07 -6.19
N HIS A 36 18.87 5.16 -6.11
CA HIS A 36 19.53 6.33 -5.52
C HIS A 36 19.20 7.66 -6.20
N ASP A 37 18.76 7.67 -7.44
CA ASP A 37 18.38 8.89 -8.17
C ASP A 37 16.88 9.22 -8.10
N VAL A 38 16.08 8.36 -7.48
CA VAL A 38 14.66 8.60 -7.26
C VAL A 38 14.49 9.81 -6.34
N TYR A 39 13.68 10.78 -6.75
CA TYR A 39 13.52 12.12 -6.15
C TYR A 39 14.78 12.99 -6.08
N ALA A 40 15.85 12.67 -6.83
CA ALA A 40 16.99 13.57 -6.99
C ALA A 40 16.54 14.92 -7.55
N GLY A 41 17.05 16.02 -6.98
CA GLY A 41 16.64 17.39 -7.33
C GLY A 41 15.30 17.85 -6.75
N MET A 42 14.55 16.98 -6.06
CA MET A 42 13.29 17.30 -5.37
C MET A 42 13.44 17.28 -3.84
N VAL A 43 14.21 16.31 -3.32
CA VAL A 43 14.44 16.10 -1.88
C VAL A 43 15.94 15.95 -1.63
N GLU A 44 16.47 16.50 -0.53
CA GLU A 44 17.87 16.30 -0.12
C GLU A 44 18.13 14.81 0.14
N ARG A 45 19.17 14.28 -0.51
CA ARG A 45 19.54 12.85 -0.46
C ARG A 45 20.75 12.67 0.45
N VAL A 46 20.72 11.64 1.29
CA VAL A 46 21.80 11.27 2.19
C VAL A 46 22.16 9.79 2.04
N SER A 47 23.47 9.49 2.04
CA SER A 47 23.96 8.11 1.89
C SER A 47 23.94 7.33 3.20
N ASP A 48 23.99 8.01 4.34
CA ASP A 48 23.97 7.40 5.68
C ASP A 48 22.94 8.12 6.55
N TRP A 49 21.84 7.48 6.80
CA TRP A 49 20.77 8.01 7.66
C TRP A 49 21.22 8.09 9.14
N ARG A 50 22.16 7.23 9.58
CA ARG A 50 22.64 7.23 10.97
C ARG A 50 23.42 8.51 11.28
N ALA A 51 24.16 9.00 10.32
CA ALA A 51 24.87 10.28 10.43
C ALA A 51 23.92 11.48 10.55
N GLN A 52 22.61 11.31 10.24
CA GLN A 52 21.60 12.36 10.35
C GLN A 52 20.90 12.40 11.73
N LEU A 53 21.10 11.41 12.58
CA LEU A 53 20.44 11.35 13.89
C LEU A 53 20.72 12.57 14.80
N PRO A 54 21.94 13.14 14.85
CA PRO A 54 22.17 14.39 15.58
C PRO A 54 21.32 15.55 15.03
N TRP A 55 21.20 15.68 13.70
CA TRP A 55 20.40 16.71 13.06
C TRP A 55 18.91 16.59 13.40
N ILE A 56 18.36 15.37 13.45
CA ILE A 56 16.98 15.14 13.92
C ILE A 56 16.84 15.50 15.40
N ARG A 57 17.79 15.11 16.24
CA ARG A 57 17.77 15.36 17.69
C ARG A 57 17.78 16.85 18.03
N GLU A 58 18.53 17.66 17.28
CA GLU A 58 18.56 19.11 17.44
C GLU A 58 17.20 19.79 17.19
N ALA A 59 16.30 19.16 16.42
CA ALA A 59 14.96 19.67 16.18
C ALA A 59 13.99 19.41 17.36
N GLY A 60 14.39 18.62 18.36
CA GLY A 60 13.53 18.27 19.49
C GLY A 60 12.24 17.61 19.04
N ASP A 61 11.11 18.10 19.51
CA ASP A 61 9.79 17.57 19.16
C ASP A 61 9.43 17.74 17.67
N ASP A 62 10.11 18.60 16.93
CA ASP A 62 9.91 18.82 15.50
C ASP A 62 10.80 17.93 14.62
N GLY A 63 11.56 17.02 15.23
CA GLY A 63 12.38 16.02 14.55
C GLY A 63 11.63 14.69 14.40
N ILE A 64 11.36 14.25 13.17
CA ILE A 64 10.59 13.04 12.86
C ILE A 64 11.39 12.14 11.94
N ILE A 65 11.42 10.85 12.26
CA ILE A 65 11.96 9.80 11.38
C ILE A 65 10.78 9.03 10.78
N ILE A 66 10.77 8.84 9.48
CA ILE A 66 9.75 8.04 8.77
C ILE A 66 10.43 6.83 8.17
N CYS A 67 9.94 5.63 8.49
CA CYS A 67 10.36 4.38 7.88
C CYS A 67 9.31 3.93 6.87
N GLU A 68 9.76 3.67 5.63
CA GLU A 68 8.86 3.46 4.48
C GLU A 68 8.44 2.00 4.33
N THR A 69 9.34 1.07 4.68
CA THR A 69 9.18 -0.35 4.38
C THR A 69 8.94 -1.18 5.64
N ALA A 70 8.20 -2.27 5.48
CA ALA A 70 8.16 -3.35 6.48
C ALA A 70 9.56 -3.97 6.67
N HIS A 71 9.71 -4.90 7.62
CA HIS A 71 10.96 -5.58 8.03
C HIS A 71 12.05 -4.69 8.66
N GLN A 72 11.78 -3.43 8.89
CA GLN A 72 12.67 -2.50 9.62
C GLN A 72 12.20 -2.24 11.05
N GLY A 73 11.23 -2.97 11.55
CA GLY A 73 10.55 -2.72 12.83
C GLY A 73 11.49 -2.78 14.04
N VAL A 74 12.46 -3.69 14.06
CA VAL A 74 13.46 -3.76 15.15
C VAL A 74 14.26 -2.46 15.23
N MET A 75 14.73 -1.94 14.09
CA MET A 75 15.44 -0.65 14.02
C MET A 75 14.53 0.50 14.49
N GLN A 76 13.26 0.49 14.10
CA GLN A 76 12.29 1.50 14.52
C GLN A 76 12.08 1.49 16.04
N ASP A 77 11.95 0.31 16.63
CA ASP A 77 11.81 0.14 18.08
C ASP A 77 13.07 0.61 18.84
N ASP A 78 14.27 0.34 18.30
CA ASP A 78 15.53 0.82 18.83
C ASP A 78 15.61 2.36 18.81
N LEU A 79 15.24 2.98 17.70
CA LEU A 79 15.23 4.43 17.56
C LEU A 79 14.24 5.09 18.54
N ARG A 80 13.02 4.52 18.71
CA ARG A 80 12.05 5.00 19.72
C ARG A 80 12.59 4.87 21.13
N ARG A 81 13.27 3.75 21.47
CA ARG A 81 13.94 3.59 22.76
C ARG A 81 15.06 4.61 22.99
N CYS A 82 15.69 5.09 21.92
CA CYS A 82 16.64 6.20 21.97
C CYS A 82 15.98 7.59 22.03
N GLY A 83 14.64 7.67 22.12
CA GLY A 83 13.90 8.92 22.28
C GLY A 83 13.62 9.68 20.99
N PHE A 84 13.66 9.04 19.82
CA PHE A 84 13.25 9.65 18.57
C PHE A 84 11.74 9.45 18.31
N HIS A 85 11.10 10.42 17.68
CA HIS A 85 9.78 10.23 17.09
C HIS A 85 9.92 9.46 15.78
N VAL A 86 9.42 8.22 15.76
CA VAL A 86 9.54 7.32 14.60
C VAL A 86 8.17 6.88 14.15
N ILE A 87 7.86 7.16 12.90
CA ILE A 87 6.62 6.77 12.22
C ILE A 87 6.94 5.71 11.16
N GLY A 88 6.18 4.62 11.12
CA GLY A 88 6.37 3.55 10.12
C GLY A 88 5.74 2.23 10.51
N GLY A 89 6.09 1.68 11.64
CA GLY A 89 5.63 0.39 12.15
C GLY A 89 6.36 0.01 13.44
N CYS A 90 6.55 -1.27 13.68
CA CYS A 90 7.34 -1.85 14.76
C CYS A 90 7.66 -3.32 14.44
N ALA A 91 8.53 -3.96 15.19
CA ALA A 91 8.88 -5.38 14.98
C ALA A 91 7.66 -6.32 15.01
N TRP A 92 6.69 -6.03 15.87
CA TRP A 92 5.44 -6.79 15.92
C TRP A 92 4.56 -6.54 14.68
N GLY A 93 4.53 -5.30 14.17
CA GLY A 93 3.85 -4.93 12.92
C GLY A 93 4.45 -5.64 11.71
N ASP A 94 5.79 -5.71 11.61
CA ASP A 94 6.46 -6.47 10.56
C ASP A 94 6.03 -7.94 10.55
N ARG A 95 5.85 -8.52 11.73
CA ARG A 95 5.37 -9.89 11.85
C ARG A 95 3.90 -10.03 11.47
N LEU A 96 3.04 -9.05 11.78
CA LEU A 96 1.63 -9.06 11.35
C LEU A 96 1.50 -9.09 9.83
N GLU A 97 2.31 -8.32 9.11
CA GLU A 97 2.28 -8.23 7.65
C GLU A 97 2.99 -9.43 7.00
N GLY A 98 4.18 -9.79 7.51
CA GLY A 98 5.05 -10.80 6.89
C GLY A 98 4.70 -12.25 7.19
N ASP A 99 4.11 -12.55 8.36
CA ASP A 99 3.71 -13.90 8.78
C ASP A 99 2.18 -14.01 8.77
N ARG A 100 1.64 -14.53 7.67
CA ARG A 100 0.18 -14.65 7.47
C ARG A 100 -0.50 -15.51 8.52
N THR A 101 0.16 -16.58 8.97
CA THR A 101 -0.38 -17.48 10.01
C THR A 101 -0.47 -16.73 11.33
N PHE A 102 0.55 -15.97 11.67
CA PHE A 102 0.56 -15.12 12.86
C PHE A 102 -0.51 -14.02 12.76
N GLY A 103 -0.58 -13.29 11.65
CA GLY A 103 -1.59 -12.25 11.42
C GLY A 103 -3.00 -12.78 11.61
N GLN A 104 -3.33 -13.92 10.99
CA GLN A 104 -4.63 -14.59 11.14
C GLN A 104 -4.89 -15.08 12.58
N SER A 105 -3.84 -15.49 13.31
CA SER A 105 -3.97 -15.89 14.72
C SER A 105 -4.32 -14.71 15.62
N VAL A 106 -3.72 -13.54 15.37
CA VAL A 106 -4.01 -12.28 16.10
C VAL A 106 -5.44 -11.82 15.84
N LEU A 107 -5.89 -11.84 14.58
CA LEU A 107 -7.26 -11.49 14.20
C LEU A 107 -8.29 -12.40 14.92
N ARG A 108 -8.01 -13.69 14.95
CA ARG A 108 -8.89 -14.67 15.67
C ARG A 108 -8.89 -14.41 17.17
N ALA A 109 -7.75 -14.14 17.78
CA ALA A 109 -7.63 -13.82 19.19
C ALA A 109 -8.37 -12.52 19.56
N ALA A 110 -8.43 -11.56 18.63
CA ALA A 110 -9.21 -10.33 18.76
C ALA A 110 -10.74 -10.54 18.49
N GLY A 111 -11.17 -11.78 18.33
CA GLY A 111 -12.60 -12.13 18.17
C GLY A 111 -13.14 -11.86 16.76
N MET A 112 -12.27 -11.77 15.76
CA MET A 112 -12.67 -11.63 14.36
C MET A 112 -12.80 -13.00 13.69
N ARG A 113 -13.66 -13.09 12.70
CA ARG A 113 -13.77 -14.24 11.83
C ARG A 113 -12.57 -14.31 10.91
N THR A 114 -12.02 -15.51 10.68
CA THR A 114 -10.86 -15.68 9.80
C THR A 114 -11.10 -16.79 8.79
N ALA A 115 -10.57 -16.62 7.58
CA ALA A 115 -10.52 -17.69 6.60
C ALA A 115 -9.70 -18.88 7.14
N GLU A 116 -10.01 -20.08 6.67
CA GLU A 116 -9.15 -21.23 6.95
C GLU A 116 -7.81 -21.05 6.17
N VAL A 117 -6.71 -21.30 6.87
CA VAL A 117 -5.36 -21.17 6.34
C VAL A 117 -4.56 -22.41 6.68
N TRP A 118 -3.93 -23.01 5.70
CA TRP A 118 -3.08 -24.19 5.87
C TRP A 118 -1.68 -23.87 5.35
N GLN A 119 -0.68 -24.06 6.20
CA GLN A 119 0.72 -23.82 5.86
C GLN A 119 1.38 -25.08 5.31
N PHE A 120 2.21 -24.89 4.29
CA PHE A 120 2.95 -25.95 3.64
C PHE A 120 4.39 -25.55 3.38
N ASN A 121 5.29 -26.52 3.52
CA ASN A 121 6.69 -26.46 3.09
C ASN A 121 6.99 -27.52 2.00
N SER A 122 5.95 -28.14 1.46
CA SER A 122 6.01 -29.17 0.42
C SER A 122 4.85 -28.99 -0.56
N PHE A 123 5.18 -28.84 -1.84
CA PHE A 123 4.17 -28.82 -2.90
C PHE A 123 3.40 -30.14 -3.00
N HIS A 124 4.07 -31.27 -2.76
CA HIS A 124 3.43 -32.58 -2.79
C HIS A 124 2.33 -32.71 -1.72
N GLU A 125 2.61 -32.27 -0.49
CA GLU A 125 1.63 -32.30 0.60
C GLU A 125 0.44 -31.38 0.32
N ALA A 126 0.69 -30.18 -0.22
CA ALA A 126 -0.37 -29.25 -0.61
C ALA A 126 -1.25 -29.81 -1.73
N ILE A 127 -0.69 -30.48 -2.71
CA ILE A 127 -1.42 -31.16 -3.79
C ILE A 127 -2.31 -32.27 -3.20
N ALA A 128 -1.75 -33.14 -2.36
CA ALA A 128 -2.50 -34.22 -1.71
C ALA A 128 -3.63 -33.68 -0.82
N PHE A 129 -3.39 -32.53 -0.17
CA PHE A 129 -4.43 -31.85 0.62
C PHE A 129 -5.59 -31.40 -0.25
N ILE A 130 -5.35 -30.76 -1.42
CA ILE A 130 -6.41 -30.31 -2.34
C ILE A 130 -7.14 -31.50 -2.94
N GLU A 131 -6.44 -32.59 -3.30
CA GLU A 131 -7.05 -33.83 -3.81
C GLU A 131 -8.00 -34.47 -2.79
N ALA A 132 -7.63 -34.42 -1.50
CA ALA A 132 -8.48 -34.92 -0.41
C ALA A 132 -9.61 -33.94 -0.02
N ARG A 133 -9.47 -32.66 -0.30
CA ARG A 133 -10.44 -31.59 0.01
C ARG A 133 -10.65 -30.69 -1.20
N PRO A 134 -11.39 -31.14 -2.22
CA PRO A 134 -11.66 -30.32 -3.40
C PRO A 134 -12.34 -29.01 -3.04
N GLY A 135 -11.80 -27.88 -3.55
CA GLY A 135 -12.29 -26.54 -3.26
C GLY A 135 -11.50 -25.48 -4.03
N ARG A 136 -11.94 -24.22 -3.95
CA ARG A 136 -11.17 -23.09 -4.45
C ARG A 136 -10.20 -22.62 -3.36
N TYR A 137 -8.96 -22.40 -3.74
CA TYR A 137 -7.89 -21.98 -2.84
C TYR A 137 -7.13 -20.79 -3.40
N VAL A 138 -6.56 -19.99 -2.52
CA VAL A 138 -5.58 -18.94 -2.85
C VAL A 138 -4.22 -19.41 -2.35
N VAL A 139 -3.22 -19.46 -3.24
CA VAL A 139 -1.82 -19.75 -2.89
C VAL A 139 -1.12 -18.45 -2.61
N LYS A 140 -0.53 -18.31 -1.43
CA LYS A 140 0.28 -17.14 -1.05
C LYS A 140 1.60 -17.62 -0.43
N HIS A 141 2.72 -17.05 -0.90
CA HIS A 141 4.02 -17.29 -0.27
C HIS A 141 4.19 -16.43 0.98
N ASN A 142 4.88 -16.96 1.99
CA ASN A 142 5.24 -16.21 3.19
C ASN A 142 6.48 -15.35 2.95
N GLY A 143 6.60 -14.27 3.74
CA GLY A 143 7.73 -13.35 3.66
C GLY A 143 7.65 -12.36 2.49
N HIS A 144 8.67 -11.49 2.39
CA HIS A 144 8.74 -10.41 1.40
C HIS A 144 9.68 -10.73 0.22
N GLN A 145 10.21 -11.95 0.17
CA GLN A 145 11.22 -12.34 -0.83
C GLN A 145 10.64 -12.59 -2.23
N LEU A 146 9.35 -12.93 -2.31
CA LEU A 146 8.68 -13.18 -3.58
C LEU A 146 7.67 -12.07 -3.88
N PRO A 147 7.66 -11.54 -5.10
CA PRO A 147 6.72 -10.50 -5.49
C PRO A 147 5.26 -11.01 -5.50
N SER A 148 4.31 -10.10 -5.40
CA SER A 148 2.87 -10.38 -5.40
C SER A 148 2.40 -11.16 -6.64
N THR A 149 3.13 -11.06 -7.75
CA THR A 149 2.90 -11.83 -8.99
C THR A 149 2.93 -13.35 -8.77
N HIS A 150 3.56 -13.84 -7.70
CA HIS A 150 3.58 -15.27 -7.33
C HIS A 150 2.32 -15.73 -6.56
N THR A 151 1.43 -14.83 -6.18
CA THR A 151 0.13 -15.19 -5.61
C THR A 151 -0.77 -15.76 -6.70
N TYR A 152 -1.40 -16.92 -6.45
CA TYR A 152 -2.33 -17.53 -7.38
C TYR A 152 -3.72 -17.69 -6.75
N ILE A 153 -4.73 -17.12 -7.40
CA ILE A 153 -6.13 -17.22 -6.98
C ILE A 153 -6.79 -18.29 -7.84
N GLY A 154 -7.14 -19.43 -7.24
CA GLY A 154 -7.80 -20.54 -7.93
C GLY A 154 -9.20 -20.16 -8.42
N MET A 155 -9.49 -20.52 -9.66
CA MET A 155 -10.76 -20.23 -10.32
C MET A 155 -11.65 -21.47 -10.46
N VAL A 156 -11.05 -22.65 -10.51
CA VAL A 156 -11.78 -23.90 -10.74
C VAL A 156 -12.35 -24.44 -9.41
N PRO A 157 -13.65 -24.77 -9.34
CA PRO A 157 -14.31 -25.15 -8.08
C PRO A 157 -13.69 -26.34 -7.34
N ASN A 158 -13.03 -27.25 -8.02
CA ASN A 158 -12.38 -28.42 -7.40
C ASN A 158 -10.86 -28.22 -7.13
N GLY A 159 -10.30 -27.03 -7.42
CA GLY A 159 -8.89 -26.73 -7.18
C GLY A 159 -7.90 -27.34 -8.18
N SER A 160 -8.38 -27.90 -9.30
CA SER A 160 -7.52 -28.55 -10.29
C SER A 160 -6.50 -27.60 -10.94
N ASP A 161 -6.85 -26.32 -11.09
CA ASP A 161 -5.97 -25.26 -11.57
C ASP A 161 -4.87 -24.93 -10.55
N VAL A 162 -5.19 -24.91 -9.25
CA VAL A 162 -4.22 -24.74 -8.17
C VAL A 162 -3.25 -25.92 -8.14
N ILE A 163 -3.75 -27.15 -8.27
CA ILE A 163 -2.91 -28.36 -8.38
C ILE A 163 -1.96 -28.24 -9.58
N ALA A 164 -2.44 -27.81 -10.73
CA ALA A 164 -1.61 -27.64 -11.93
C ALA A 164 -0.51 -26.60 -11.70
N MET A 165 -0.84 -25.48 -11.05
CA MET A 165 0.11 -24.44 -10.68
C MET A 165 1.16 -24.92 -9.68
N LEU A 166 0.76 -25.64 -8.62
CA LEU A 166 1.68 -26.22 -7.65
C LEU A 166 2.62 -27.25 -8.27
N ARG A 167 2.13 -28.09 -9.20
CA ARG A 167 2.95 -29.03 -9.98
C ARG A 167 3.97 -28.33 -10.89
N HIS A 168 3.59 -27.17 -11.46
CA HIS A 168 4.51 -26.32 -12.20
C HIS A 168 5.59 -25.75 -11.28
N SER A 169 5.20 -25.17 -10.15
CA SER A 169 6.13 -24.61 -9.16
C SER A 169 7.11 -25.68 -8.63
N GLN A 170 6.63 -26.89 -8.32
CA GLN A 170 7.46 -27.99 -7.86
C GLN A 170 8.59 -28.35 -8.82
N ARG A 171 8.35 -28.25 -10.14
CA ARG A 171 9.37 -28.57 -11.15
C ARG A 171 10.41 -27.48 -11.34
N HIS A 172 10.09 -26.24 -10.99
CA HIS A 172 10.94 -25.07 -11.24
C HIS A 172 11.49 -24.44 -9.96
N TRP A 173 11.08 -24.96 -8.79
CA TRP A 173 11.58 -24.47 -7.51
C TRP A 173 13.05 -24.88 -7.31
N PRO A 174 13.91 -23.99 -6.77
CA PRO A 174 15.30 -24.33 -6.49
C PRO A 174 15.40 -25.56 -5.58
N ALA A 175 16.23 -26.54 -5.97
CA ALA A 175 16.33 -27.82 -5.27
C ALA A 175 16.93 -27.71 -3.85
N ASP A 176 17.65 -26.64 -3.58
CA ASP A 176 18.29 -26.29 -2.30
C ASP A 176 17.40 -25.49 -1.36
N GLN A 177 16.18 -25.14 -1.78
CA GLN A 177 15.24 -24.35 -1.01
C GLN A 177 13.94 -25.11 -0.75
N SER A 178 13.48 -25.08 0.50
CA SER A 178 12.12 -25.51 0.83
C SER A 178 11.13 -24.38 0.56
N PRO A 179 10.00 -24.65 -0.12
CA PRO A 179 8.97 -23.64 -0.26
C PRO A 179 8.32 -23.34 1.09
N ASP A 180 7.94 -22.10 1.30
CA ASP A 180 7.12 -21.69 2.43
C ASP A 180 5.93 -20.89 1.92
N PHE A 181 4.73 -21.50 1.99
CA PHE A 181 3.51 -20.90 1.47
C PHE A 181 2.27 -21.39 2.21
N VAL A 182 1.18 -20.68 2.02
CA VAL A 182 -0.13 -21.06 2.55
C VAL A 182 -1.12 -21.32 1.43
N LEU A 183 -2.02 -22.26 1.66
CA LEU A 183 -3.32 -22.33 1.01
C LEU A 183 -4.33 -21.63 1.89
N MET A 184 -5.04 -20.64 1.35
CA MET A 184 -6.16 -19.99 2.03
C MET A 184 -7.45 -20.39 1.36
N GLN A 185 -8.51 -20.56 2.16
CA GLN A 185 -9.87 -20.70 1.67
C GLN A 185 -10.20 -19.49 0.77
N HIS A 186 -10.70 -19.74 -0.44
CA HIS A 186 -11.21 -18.67 -1.29
C HIS A 186 -12.56 -18.19 -0.77
N LEU A 187 -12.63 -16.90 -0.47
CA LEU A 187 -13.86 -16.24 -0.02
C LEU A 187 -14.46 -15.43 -1.17
N VAL A 188 -15.78 -15.36 -1.21
CA VAL A 188 -16.54 -14.55 -2.18
C VAL A 188 -17.20 -13.41 -1.42
N GLY A 189 -17.12 -12.20 -1.97
CA GLY A 189 -17.67 -10.98 -1.38
C GLY A 189 -17.01 -9.72 -1.93
N CYS A 190 -17.32 -8.57 -1.36
CA CYS A 190 -16.70 -7.30 -1.69
C CYS A 190 -15.35 -7.18 -0.96
N GLU A 191 -14.26 -7.10 -1.70
CA GLU A 191 -12.95 -6.79 -1.14
C GLU A 191 -12.91 -5.30 -0.79
N THR A 192 -12.67 -4.99 0.49
CA THR A 192 -12.69 -3.62 1.03
C THR A 192 -11.61 -3.52 2.10
N GLY A 193 -10.71 -2.57 1.95
CA GLY A 193 -9.73 -2.23 2.97
C GLY A 193 -10.29 -1.22 3.96
N VAL A 194 -9.77 -1.25 5.18
CA VAL A 194 -9.99 -0.23 6.20
C VAL A 194 -8.64 0.21 6.76
N GLY A 195 -8.36 1.50 6.69
CA GLY A 195 -7.09 2.08 7.11
C GLY A 195 -7.27 3.16 8.18
N ALA A 196 -6.27 3.30 9.04
CA ALA A 196 -6.22 4.38 10.01
C ALA A 196 -4.78 4.65 10.49
N TYR A 197 -4.54 5.86 10.98
CA TYR A 197 -3.27 6.26 11.60
C TYR A 197 -3.29 5.92 13.10
N PHE A 198 -2.15 5.48 13.64
CA PHE A 198 -2.01 5.13 15.05
C PHE A 198 -0.82 5.89 15.66
N ASP A 199 -1.04 6.55 16.80
CA ASP A 199 -0.07 7.48 17.42
C ASP A 199 0.83 6.85 18.48
N GLY A 200 0.82 5.52 18.59
CA GLY A 200 1.51 4.79 19.65
C GLY A 200 0.62 4.44 20.85
N GLN A 201 -0.56 5.05 20.97
CA GLN A 201 -1.50 4.84 22.08
C GLN A 201 -2.92 4.55 21.57
N GLN A 202 -3.35 5.25 20.54
CA GLN A 202 -4.71 5.19 20.00
C GLN A 202 -4.74 5.48 18.49
N PHE A 203 -5.83 5.11 17.86
CA PHE A 203 -6.09 5.54 16.49
C PHE A 203 -6.44 7.02 16.43
N VAL A 204 -5.89 7.68 15.42
CA VAL A 204 -6.20 9.05 15.05
C VAL A 204 -7.27 9.00 13.97
N GLY A 205 -8.45 9.54 14.28
CA GLY A 205 -9.58 9.50 13.33
C GLY A 205 -9.55 10.64 12.32
N PRO A 206 -10.36 10.50 11.27
CA PRO A 206 -11.20 9.36 10.93
C PRO A 206 -10.41 8.20 10.29
N ALA A 207 -11.00 6.99 10.31
CA ALA A 207 -10.54 5.86 9.49
C ALA A 207 -11.01 6.03 8.04
N CYS A 208 -10.32 5.41 7.10
CA CYS A 208 -10.68 5.39 5.69
C CYS A 208 -11.12 4.00 5.23
N LEU A 209 -11.84 3.97 4.10
CA LEU A 209 -12.12 2.77 3.31
C LEU A 209 -11.38 2.85 1.98
N ASP A 210 -10.97 1.71 1.47
CA ASP A 210 -10.33 1.60 0.16
C ASP A 210 -10.79 0.38 -0.64
N TRP A 211 -10.74 0.49 -1.97
CA TRP A 211 -11.05 -0.56 -2.95
C TRP A 211 -9.91 -0.64 -3.95
N GLU A 212 -8.98 -1.53 -3.69
CA GLU A 212 -7.77 -1.72 -4.49
C GLU A 212 -8.03 -2.50 -5.78
N HIS A 213 -7.28 -2.17 -6.82
CA HIS A 213 -7.26 -2.88 -8.09
C HIS A 213 -5.87 -3.48 -8.30
N LYS A 214 -5.70 -4.75 -7.88
CA LYS A 214 -4.40 -5.44 -7.82
C LYS A 214 -3.96 -6.05 -9.14
N ARG A 215 -4.88 -6.38 -10.05
CA ARG A 215 -4.54 -6.97 -11.35
C ARG A 215 -4.01 -5.94 -12.33
N PHE A 216 -3.02 -6.35 -13.14
CA PHE A 216 -2.33 -5.44 -14.05
C PHE A 216 -3.23 -4.92 -15.19
N PHE A 217 -4.11 -5.77 -15.73
CA PHE A 217 -5.00 -5.40 -16.83
C PHE A 217 -6.43 -5.11 -16.38
N PRO A 218 -7.17 -4.29 -17.17
CA PRO A 218 -8.61 -4.10 -16.98
C PRO A 218 -9.38 -5.42 -16.94
N GLY A 219 -10.53 -5.42 -16.24
CA GLY A 219 -11.35 -6.62 -16.06
C GLY A 219 -10.74 -7.63 -15.09
N ASP A 220 -9.82 -7.20 -14.25
CA ASP A 220 -9.08 -8.04 -13.29
C ASP A 220 -8.35 -9.22 -13.96
N LEU A 221 -7.70 -8.93 -15.07
CA LEU A 221 -6.89 -9.87 -15.85
C LEU A 221 -5.40 -9.67 -15.60
N GLY A 222 -4.61 -10.70 -15.93
CA GLY A 222 -3.15 -10.69 -15.86
C GLY A 222 -2.61 -10.92 -14.45
N GLU A 223 -1.40 -10.47 -14.25
CA GLU A 223 -0.62 -10.66 -13.03
C GLU A 223 -1.22 -9.85 -11.86
N LEU A 224 -1.06 -10.38 -10.65
CA LEU A 224 -1.25 -9.59 -9.44
C LEU A 224 -0.05 -8.67 -9.25
N THR A 225 -0.31 -7.40 -9.08
CA THR A 225 0.67 -6.37 -8.75
C THR A 225 0.49 -5.94 -7.30
N CYS A 226 1.33 -5.03 -6.81
CA CYS A 226 1.02 -4.37 -5.54
C CYS A 226 -0.31 -3.65 -5.68
N GLU A 227 -0.46 -2.76 -6.71
CA GLU A 227 -1.70 -2.04 -6.98
C GLU A 227 -1.61 -1.25 -8.29
N MET A 228 -2.72 -1.18 -9.04
CA MET A 228 -2.84 -0.39 -10.28
C MET A 228 -3.74 0.83 -10.13
N GLY A 229 -4.31 1.01 -8.96
CA GLY A 229 -5.16 2.13 -8.61
C GLY A 229 -6.22 1.75 -7.58
N THR A 230 -6.76 2.76 -6.91
CA THR A 230 -7.66 2.57 -5.76
C THR A 230 -8.70 3.66 -5.71
N VAL A 231 -9.86 3.30 -5.18
CA VAL A 231 -10.89 4.24 -4.70
C VAL A 231 -10.73 4.36 -3.20
N VAL A 232 -10.71 5.59 -2.65
CA VAL A 232 -10.65 5.81 -1.21
C VAL A 232 -11.71 6.80 -0.75
N THR A 233 -12.16 6.66 0.50
CA THR A 233 -13.02 7.63 1.19
C THR A 233 -12.78 7.58 2.69
N TYR A 234 -13.03 8.72 3.36
CA TYR A 234 -13.11 8.77 4.82
C TYR A 234 -14.54 8.68 5.34
N GLU A 235 -15.53 8.55 4.45
CA GLU A 235 -16.94 8.47 4.81
C GLU A 235 -17.38 7.00 4.98
N GLY A 236 -18.17 6.73 6.02
CA GLY A 236 -18.80 5.41 6.25
C GLY A 236 -17.87 4.33 6.79
N ALA A 237 -16.67 4.68 7.25
CA ALA A 237 -15.68 3.70 7.73
C ALA A 237 -15.98 3.17 9.15
N GLU A 238 -16.86 3.82 9.91
CA GLU A 238 -17.01 3.64 11.36
C GLU A 238 -17.37 2.19 11.72
N ARG A 239 -18.27 1.57 10.96
CA ARG A 239 -18.71 0.21 11.23
C ARG A 239 -17.59 -0.78 10.99
N LEU A 240 -16.97 -0.77 9.80
CA LEU A 240 -15.90 -1.69 9.47
C LEU A 240 -14.69 -1.49 10.39
N PHE A 241 -14.34 -0.24 10.70
CA PHE A 241 -13.31 0.10 11.66
C PHE A 241 -13.59 -0.47 13.06
N SER A 242 -14.83 -0.32 13.58
CA SER A 242 -15.19 -0.80 14.92
C SER A 242 -15.20 -2.33 15.00
N GLU A 243 -15.57 -3.01 13.93
CA GLU A 243 -15.60 -4.47 13.86
C GLU A 243 -14.20 -5.08 13.65
N THR A 244 -13.19 -4.26 13.27
CA THR A 244 -11.85 -4.70 12.88
C THR A 244 -10.73 -3.97 13.63
N LEU A 245 -10.16 -2.91 13.05
CA LEU A 245 -8.95 -2.22 13.56
C LEU A 245 -9.10 -1.73 15.00
N ALA A 246 -10.27 -1.21 15.38
CA ALA A 246 -10.50 -0.72 16.74
C ALA A 246 -10.25 -1.80 17.82
N ARG A 247 -10.50 -3.06 17.50
CA ARG A 247 -10.26 -4.20 18.42
C ARG A 247 -8.78 -4.48 18.64
N LEU A 248 -7.92 -4.00 17.75
CA LEU A 248 -6.47 -4.20 17.83
C LEU A 248 -5.76 -3.08 18.60
N ALA A 249 -6.42 -1.98 18.92
CA ALA A 249 -5.82 -0.83 19.57
C ALA A 249 -5.00 -1.17 20.84
N PRO A 250 -5.49 -2.03 21.77
CA PRO A 250 -4.71 -2.40 22.95
C PRO A 250 -3.41 -3.15 22.61
N LEU A 251 -3.45 -4.02 21.60
CA LEU A 251 -2.27 -4.77 21.15
C LEU A 251 -1.26 -3.85 20.45
N LEU A 252 -1.74 -2.95 19.59
CA LEU A 252 -0.89 -1.97 18.92
C LEU A 252 -0.16 -1.07 19.94
N ALA A 253 -0.87 -0.56 20.95
CA ALA A 253 -0.29 0.24 22.03
C ALA A 253 0.72 -0.56 22.85
N GLN A 254 0.40 -1.81 23.21
CA GLN A 254 1.29 -2.71 23.95
C GLN A 254 2.61 -2.93 23.22
N HIS A 255 2.59 -2.99 21.88
CA HIS A 255 3.78 -3.23 21.05
C HIS A 255 4.41 -1.94 20.51
N GLY A 256 3.95 -0.76 20.95
CA GLY A 256 4.53 0.52 20.56
C GLY A 256 4.40 0.83 19.07
N TYR A 257 3.36 0.29 18.40
CA TYR A 257 3.12 0.57 16.99
C TYR A 257 2.83 2.06 16.79
N CYS A 258 3.48 2.68 15.81
CA CYS A 258 3.21 4.07 15.45
C CYS A 258 3.34 4.21 13.92
N GLY A 259 2.22 4.49 13.24
CA GLY A 259 2.19 4.56 11.79
C GLY A 259 0.80 4.36 11.20
N TYR A 260 0.73 4.21 9.89
CA TYR A 260 -0.49 3.80 9.19
C TYR A 260 -0.68 2.28 9.28
N LEU A 261 -1.91 1.87 9.50
CA LEU A 261 -2.30 0.46 9.49
C LEU A 261 -3.49 0.29 8.57
N ASN A 262 -3.40 -0.65 7.64
CA ASN A 262 -4.52 -1.08 6.80
C ASN A 262 -4.80 -2.56 7.03
N LEU A 263 -6.06 -2.93 6.92
CA LEU A 263 -6.54 -4.30 6.98
C LEU A 263 -7.46 -4.55 5.79
N ASN A 264 -7.00 -5.35 4.84
CA ASN A 264 -7.83 -5.83 3.75
C ASN A 264 -8.85 -6.87 4.25
N THR A 265 -10.08 -6.75 3.81
CA THR A 265 -11.18 -7.63 4.20
C THR A 265 -12.00 -8.08 3.00
N ILE A 266 -12.71 -9.20 3.13
CA ILE A 266 -13.86 -9.54 2.29
C ILE A 266 -15.13 -9.42 3.13
N ILE A 267 -16.12 -8.73 2.60
CA ILE A 267 -17.43 -8.52 3.25
C ILE A 267 -18.48 -9.25 2.43
N ASN A 268 -19.28 -10.09 3.11
CA ASN A 268 -20.38 -10.85 2.51
C ASN A 268 -21.53 -11.02 3.51
N ASP A 269 -22.57 -11.81 3.16
CA ASP A 269 -23.71 -12.07 4.03
C ASP A 269 -23.36 -12.75 5.37
N GLU A 270 -22.21 -13.40 5.44
CA GLU A 270 -21.73 -14.01 6.69
C GLU A 270 -20.99 -13.01 7.59
N GLY A 271 -20.63 -11.83 7.08
CA GLY A 271 -19.93 -10.76 7.81
C GLY A 271 -18.58 -10.38 7.22
N VAL A 272 -17.69 -9.90 8.08
CA VAL A 272 -16.35 -9.41 7.72
C VAL A 272 -15.31 -10.51 7.90
N TRP A 273 -14.51 -10.71 6.88
CA TRP A 273 -13.41 -11.68 6.82
C TRP A 273 -12.08 -10.95 6.57
N PRO A 274 -11.33 -10.60 7.62
CA PRO A 274 -10.01 -10.01 7.46
C PRO A 274 -9.04 -10.94 6.72
N LEU A 275 -8.28 -10.39 5.79
CA LEU A 275 -7.36 -11.14 4.94
C LEU A 275 -5.90 -10.92 5.33
N GLU A 276 -5.42 -9.68 5.20
CA GLU A 276 -4.01 -9.34 5.38
C GLU A 276 -3.83 -7.92 5.89
N PHE A 277 -2.75 -7.69 6.62
CA PHE A 277 -2.35 -6.38 7.11
C PHE A 277 -1.38 -5.70 6.14
N THR A 278 -1.44 -4.36 6.13
CA THR A 278 -0.35 -3.50 5.71
C THR A 278 0.03 -2.63 6.90
N CYS A 279 1.22 -2.87 7.47
CA CYS A 279 1.70 -2.24 8.71
C CYS A 279 2.70 -1.11 8.44
N ARG A 280 2.47 -0.34 7.41
CA ARG A 280 3.26 0.79 6.90
C ARG A 280 2.38 1.65 6.03
N PHE A 281 2.90 2.78 5.54
CA PHE A 281 2.19 3.51 4.48
C PHE A 281 2.02 2.60 3.25
N GLY A 282 0.77 2.43 2.81
CA GLY A 282 0.46 1.69 1.58
C GLY A 282 0.89 2.49 0.36
N TYR A 283 1.64 1.91 -0.54
CA TYR A 283 1.99 2.51 -1.82
C TYR A 283 1.16 1.86 -2.93
N PRO A 284 0.43 2.63 -3.73
CA PRO A 284 0.30 4.08 -3.82
C PRO A 284 -0.79 4.70 -2.91
N GLY A 285 -1.42 3.91 -2.05
CA GLY A 285 -2.58 4.34 -1.24
C GLY A 285 -2.36 5.64 -0.48
N PHE A 286 -1.14 5.89 0.04
CA PHE A 286 -0.82 7.13 0.74
C PHE A 286 -1.01 8.37 -0.15
N ALA A 287 -0.56 8.31 -1.41
CA ALA A 287 -0.69 9.41 -2.36
C ALA A 287 -2.15 9.66 -2.75
N ILE A 288 -2.97 8.60 -2.80
CA ILE A 288 -4.39 8.71 -3.10
C ILE A 288 -5.16 9.32 -1.92
N LEU A 289 -4.81 8.93 -0.69
CA LEU A 289 -5.36 9.51 0.53
C LEU A 289 -5.00 10.99 0.67
N ASP A 290 -3.79 11.41 0.26
CA ASP A 290 -3.35 12.81 0.30
C ASP A 290 -4.30 13.75 -0.45
N ALA A 291 -4.90 13.29 -1.53
CA ALA A 291 -5.88 14.08 -2.28
C ALA A 291 -7.11 14.51 -1.44
N LEU A 292 -7.40 13.79 -0.35
CA LEU A 292 -8.49 14.10 0.59
C LEU A 292 -8.01 14.84 1.86
N HIS A 293 -6.71 15.05 2.07
CA HIS A 293 -6.18 15.72 3.26
C HIS A 293 -6.29 17.25 3.11
N VAL A 294 -6.99 17.91 4.04
CA VAL A 294 -7.16 19.38 4.02
C VAL A 294 -5.85 20.10 4.31
N ASN A 295 -5.11 19.63 5.31
CA ASN A 295 -3.89 20.26 5.81
C ASN A 295 -2.61 19.51 5.38
N GLY A 296 -2.75 18.49 4.52
CA GLY A 296 -1.66 17.70 4.00
C GLY A 296 -0.93 16.86 5.07
N TRP A 297 0.25 16.37 4.71
CA TRP A 297 1.03 15.45 5.53
C TRP A 297 1.51 16.02 6.85
N GLU A 298 1.70 17.33 6.94
CA GLU A 298 2.09 17.99 8.20
C GLU A 298 1.13 17.67 9.35
N GLU A 299 -0.18 17.80 9.12
CA GLU A 299 -1.19 17.51 10.14
C GLU A 299 -1.15 16.04 10.56
N ILE A 300 -0.98 15.12 9.60
CA ILE A 300 -0.97 13.69 9.83
C ILE A 300 0.26 13.27 10.64
N LEU A 301 1.44 13.77 10.28
CA LEU A 301 2.67 13.49 11.02
C LEU A 301 2.59 14.01 12.46
N LEU A 302 2.07 15.23 12.66
CA LEU A 302 1.86 15.78 14.00
C LEU A 302 0.82 14.98 14.81
N ALA A 303 -0.21 14.46 14.16
CA ALA A 303 -1.19 13.61 14.81
C ALA A 303 -0.60 12.26 15.26
N MET A 304 0.20 11.63 14.41
CA MET A 304 0.92 10.41 14.77
C MET A 304 2.01 10.62 15.84
N CYS A 305 2.50 11.84 16.02
CA CYS A 305 3.36 12.21 17.15
C CYS A 305 2.56 12.57 18.43
N GLY A 306 1.25 12.27 18.48
CA GLY A 306 0.38 12.55 19.64
C GLY A 306 0.05 14.03 19.85
N ARG A 307 0.38 14.91 18.89
CA ARG A 307 0.18 16.37 18.98
C ARG A 307 -1.19 16.81 18.49
N ARG A 308 -1.97 15.94 17.90
CA ARG A 308 -3.36 16.15 17.45
C ARG A 308 -4.17 14.86 17.65
N LYS A 309 -5.46 14.99 17.92
CA LYS A 309 -6.37 13.86 18.16
C LYS A 309 -7.11 13.37 16.91
N SER A 310 -7.15 14.21 15.87
CA SER A 310 -7.84 13.93 14.61
C SER A 310 -7.17 14.67 13.48
N ILE A 311 -7.45 14.25 12.26
CA ILE A 311 -7.02 14.89 11.03
C ILE A 311 -8.23 15.50 10.31
N SER A 312 -7.98 16.52 9.50
CA SER A 312 -8.99 17.19 8.70
C SER A 312 -9.02 16.61 7.30
N VAL A 313 -10.17 16.12 6.88
CA VAL A 313 -10.35 15.47 5.57
C VAL A 313 -11.48 16.10 4.77
N LEU A 314 -11.35 16.06 3.44
CA LEU A 314 -12.41 16.45 2.52
C LEU A 314 -13.48 15.35 2.47
N PRO A 315 -14.77 15.71 2.33
CA PRO A 315 -15.82 14.74 2.10
C PRO A 315 -15.75 14.17 0.67
N GLY A 316 -16.38 13.01 0.45
CA GLY A 316 -16.46 12.33 -0.83
C GLY A 316 -15.36 11.33 -1.07
N TYR A 317 -14.93 11.19 -2.32
CA TYR A 317 -14.04 10.12 -2.77
C TYR A 317 -12.82 10.67 -3.49
N ALA A 318 -11.70 9.95 -3.38
CA ALA A 318 -10.59 10.06 -4.30
C ALA A 318 -10.41 8.76 -5.09
N VAL A 319 -10.01 8.91 -6.34
CA VAL A 319 -9.61 7.81 -7.23
C VAL A 319 -8.19 8.06 -7.67
N GLY A 320 -7.32 7.09 -7.45
CA GLY A 320 -5.95 7.11 -7.95
C GLY A 320 -5.78 6.10 -9.09
N VAL A 321 -5.07 6.50 -10.13
CA VAL A 321 -4.73 5.66 -11.27
C VAL A 321 -3.21 5.62 -11.41
N VAL A 322 -2.64 4.41 -11.41
CA VAL A 322 -1.20 4.19 -11.52
C VAL A 322 -0.80 4.14 -12.98
N LEU A 323 0.19 4.95 -13.37
CA LEU A 323 0.85 4.89 -14.66
C LEU A 323 2.19 4.18 -14.52
N THR A 324 2.37 3.14 -15.32
CA THR A 324 3.58 2.32 -15.35
C THR A 324 4.17 2.26 -16.75
N MET A 325 5.40 1.75 -16.84
CA MET A 325 6.06 1.40 -18.09
C MET A 325 6.82 0.07 -17.92
N PRO A 326 7.29 -0.58 -19.00
CA PRO A 326 8.17 -1.75 -18.86
C PRO A 326 9.40 -1.41 -17.99
N PRO A 327 9.88 -2.33 -17.12
CA PRO A 327 9.53 -3.75 -17.03
C PRO A 327 8.30 -4.08 -16.17
N PHE A 328 7.72 -3.11 -15.44
CA PHE A 328 6.58 -3.37 -14.55
C PHE A 328 5.54 -4.32 -15.22
N PRO A 329 4.96 -5.33 -14.54
CA PRO A 329 5.06 -5.61 -13.10
C PRO A 329 6.22 -6.57 -12.73
N TYR A 330 7.10 -6.86 -13.66
CA TYR A 330 8.24 -7.75 -13.42
C TYR A 330 9.47 -6.97 -12.97
N GLN A 331 10.32 -7.64 -12.19
CA GLN A 331 11.63 -7.06 -11.85
C GLN A 331 12.52 -7.03 -13.10
N ALA A 332 13.29 -5.98 -13.25
CA ALA A 332 14.23 -5.84 -14.36
C ALA A 332 15.30 -6.93 -14.29
N GLY A 333 15.18 -7.94 -15.16
CA GLY A 333 16.19 -8.99 -15.26
C GLY A 333 17.46 -8.59 -15.99
N THR A 334 17.46 -7.58 -16.85
CA THR A 334 18.57 -7.31 -17.78
C THR A 334 18.65 -5.91 -18.39
N SER A 335 17.77 -4.97 -18.09
CA SER A 335 17.91 -3.67 -18.78
C SER A 335 17.42 -2.49 -17.97
N ASN A 336 18.31 -1.55 -17.71
CA ASN A 336 18.03 -0.14 -17.37
C ASN A 336 17.27 0.60 -18.49
N GLN A 337 16.42 -0.09 -19.27
CA GLN A 337 15.80 0.49 -20.48
C GLN A 337 14.81 1.60 -20.16
N CYS A 338 14.24 1.63 -18.97
CA CYS A 338 13.32 2.69 -18.55
C CYS A 338 14.05 3.91 -17.97
N ARG A 339 15.23 3.73 -17.36
CA ARG A 339 15.96 4.79 -16.70
C ARG A 339 16.39 5.90 -17.68
N GLY A 340 16.17 7.16 -17.30
CA GLY A 340 16.41 8.32 -18.14
C GLY A 340 15.30 8.64 -19.13
N MET A 341 14.25 7.80 -19.24
CA MET A 341 13.08 8.12 -20.07
C MET A 341 12.34 9.35 -19.52
N PRO A 342 11.92 10.29 -20.41
CA PRO A 342 11.25 11.51 -19.97
C PRO A 342 9.82 11.22 -19.49
N VAL A 343 9.41 11.99 -18.48
CA VAL A 343 8.02 12.11 -18.05
C VAL A 343 7.56 13.52 -18.38
N SER A 344 6.58 13.64 -19.26
CA SER A 344 6.11 14.92 -19.81
C SER A 344 4.58 14.99 -19.80
N TRP A 345 4.05 16.15 -20.13
CA TRP A 345 2.63 16.41 -20.25
C TRP A 345 2.33 17.06 -21.60
N GLN A 346 1.16 16.79 -22.17
CA GLN A 346 0.74 17.36 -23.46
C GLN A 346 0.66 18.89 -23.42
N ASP A 347 0.35 19.43 -22.25
CA ASP A 347 0.25 20.87 -21.96
C ASP A 347 0.74 21.16 -20.54
N THR A 348 0.88 22.44 -20.22
CA THR A 348 1.30 22.88 -18.88
C THR A 348 0.20 22.57 -17.86
N LEU A 349 0.56 21.82 -16.83
CA LEU A 349 -0.33 21.56 -15.71
C LEU A 349 -0.61 22.84 -14.92
N ARG A 350 -1.88 23.07 -14.60
CA ARG A 350 -2.29 24.10 -13.66
C ARG A 350 -1.85 23.76 -12.22
N ASP A 351 -1.77 24.73 -11.35
CA ASP A 351 -1.34 24.52 -9.97
C ASP A 351 -2.28 23.60 -9.19
N ASP A 352 -3.59 23.69 -9.49
CA ASP A 352 -4.59 22.78 -8.91
C ASP A 352 -4.49 21.34 -9.43
N GLU A 353 -3.93 21.14 -10.61
CA GLU A 353 -3.68 19.80 -11.18
C GLU A 353 -2.38 19.18 -10.66
N ARG A 354 -1.34 20.00 -10.42
CA ARG A 354 -0.02 19.51 -9.95
C ARG A 354 -0.12 18.72 -8.64
N ARG A 355 -1.01 19.14 -7.72
CA ARG A 355 -1.24 18.44 -6.45
C ARG A 355 -1.90 17.06 -6.61
N HIS A 356 -2.36 16.73 -7.80
CA HIS A 356 -2.96 15.45 -8.16
C HIS A 356 -2.01 14.56 -8.99
N VAL A 357 -0.74 14.94 -9.08
CA VAL A 357 0.33 14.16 -9.75
C VAL A 357 1.37 13.78 -8.71
N HIS A 358 1.48 12.51 -8.44
CA HIS A 358 2.37 11.93 -7.43
C HIS A 358 3.41 11.06 -8.13
N TYR A 359 4.65 11.51 -8.15
CA TYR A 359 5.72 10.78 -8.82
C TYR A 359 6.08 9.50 -8.06
N GLY A 360 6.46 8.46 -8.81
CA GLY A 360 7.03 7.22 -8.29
C GLY A 360 8.56 7.20 -8.48
N ASP A 361 9.04 6.31 -9.35
CA ASP A 361 10.46 6.15 -9.67
C ASP A 361 11.02 7.32 -10.52
N VAL A 362 10.78 8.56 -10.14
CA VAL A 362 11.11 9.76 -10.92
C VAL A 362 12.11 10.64 -10.16
N GLY A 363 13.04 11.23 -10.89
CA GLY A 363 13.95 12.28 -10.41
C GLY A 363 14.04 13.42 -11.41
N LEU A 364 14.73 14.51 -11.07
CA LEU A 364 14.96 15.64 -11.99
C LEU A 364 16.37 15.59 -12.57
N VAL A 365 16.45 15.68 -13.91
CA VAL A 365 17.69 15.93 -14.63
C VAL A 365 17.55 17.25 -15.36
N HIS A 366 18.39 18.23 -15.02
CA HIS A 366 18.31 19.61 -15.54
C HIS A 366 16.90 20.23 -15.38
N GLY A 367 16.20 19.90 -14.29
CA GLY A 367 14.84 20.39 -14.00
C GLY A 367 13.70 19.66 -14.75
N GLN A 368 14.03 18.61 -15.52
CA GLN A 368 13.05 17.82 -16.25
C GLN A 368 12.82 16.48 -15.53
N PRO A 369 11.57 16.05 -15.32
CA PRO A 369 11.24 14.74 -14.75
C PRO A 369 11.67 13.61 -15.68
N VAL A 370 12.42 12.65 -15.14
CA VAL A 370 12.87 11.43 -15.84
C VAL A 370 12.73 10.24 -14.92
N ILE A 371 12.59 9.06 -15.51
CA ILE A 371 12.63 7.80 -14.76
C ILE A 371 14.00 7.63 -14.11
N ALA A 372 14.02 7.40 -12.82
CA ALA A 372 15.24 7.32 -12.00
C ALA A 372 15.42 5.95 -11.30
N GLY A 373 14.34 5.16 -11.17
CA GLY A 373 14.36 3.79 -10.67
C GLY A 373 14.27 2.74 -11.77
N GLU A 374 14.09 1.50 -11.39
CA GLU A 374 14.10 0.33 -12.28
C GLU A 374 12.79 -0.45 -12.32
N SER A 375 11.82 -0.15 -11.45
CA SER A 375 10.54 -0.90 -11.39
C SER A 375 9.63 -0.61 -12.57
N GLY A 376 9.74 0.57 -13.19
CA GLY A 376 8.80 1.07 -14.18
C GLY A 376 7.52 1.64 -13.58
N TYR A 377 7.50 1.93 -12.29
CA TYR A 377 6.41 2.61 -11.61
C TYR A 377 6.60 4.13 -11.74
N VAL A 378 5.81 4.77 -12.61
CA VAL A 378 6.11 6.15 -13.04
C VAL A 378 5.47 7.18 -12.12
N LEU A 379 4.15 7.16 -12.01
CA LEU A 379 3.39 8.12 -11.21
C LEU A 379 1.98 7.62 -10.90
N VAL A 380 1.36 8.26 -9.94
CA VAL A 380 -0.07 8.14 -9.65
C VAL A 380 -0.74 9.46 -10.00
N VAL A 381 -1.86 9.38 -10.67
CA VAL A 381 -2.74 10.53 -10.87
C VAL A 381 -3.98 10.36 -10.01
N THR A 382 -4.36 11.40 -9.26
CA THR A 382 -5.55 11.39 -8.43
C THR A 382 -6.64 12.31 -8.96
N GLY A 383 -7.88 11.99 -8.63
CA GLY A 383 -9.02 12.85 -8.84
C GLY A 383 -9.97 12.77 -7.65
N ILE A 384 -10.57 13.87 -7.25
CA ILE A 384 -11.52 13.94 -6.13
C ILE A 384 -12.92 14.31 -6.61
N GLY A 385 -13.95 13.80 -5.93
CA GLY A 385 -15.35 14.11 -6.26
C GLY A 385 -16.30 13.75 -5.13
N ALA A 386 -17.51 14.32 -5.16
CA ALA A 386 -18.58 13.97 -4.23
C ALA A 386 -19.04 12.51 -4.38
N ASP A 387 -18.71 11.89 -5.50
CA ASP A 387 -18.96 10.48 -5.83
C ASP A 387 -17.78 9.91 -6.63
N VAL A 388 -17.72 8.59 -6.72
CA VAL A 388 -16.64 7.87 -7.42
C VAL A 388 -16.63 8.18 -8.92
N GLU A 389 -17.79 8.40 -9.55
CA GLU A 389 -17.86 8.71 -10.98
C GLU A 389 -17.14 10.03 -11.30
N ARG A 390 -17.39 11.10 -10.50
CA ARG A 390 -16.71 12.38 -10.65
C ARG A 390 -15.23 12.34 -10.32
N ALA A 391 -14.86 11.63 -9.24
CA ALA A 391 -13.46 11.44 -8.87
C ALA A 391 -12.70 10.73 -9.99
N ARG A 392 -13.27 9.63 -10.51
CA ARG A 392 -12.75 8.85 -11.62
C ARG A 392 -12.60 9.69 -12.90
N ALA A 393 -13.63 10.45 -13.28
CA ALA A 393 -13.58 11.30 -14.46
C ALA A 393 -12.40 12.28 -14.42
N ARG A 394 -12.16 12.93 -13.27
CA ARG A 394 -11.03 13.85 -13.09
C ARG A 394 -9.67 13.17 -13.15
N ALA A 395 -9.53 12.00 -12.53
CA ALA A 395 -8.28 11.22 -12.59
C ALA A 395 -7.95 10.82 -14.04
N TYR A 396 -8.95 10.35 -14.81
CA TYR A 396 -8.74 9.97 -16.20
C TYR A 396 -8.54 11.15 -17.13
N ASP A 397 -9.20 12.27 -16.92
CA ASP A 397 -8.94 13.51 -17.66
C ASP A 397 -7.47 13.92 -17.54
N LEU A 398 -6.93 13.86 -16.34
CA LEU A 398 -5.54 14.24 -16.09
C LEU A 398 -4.55 13.21 -16.62
N ILE A 399 -4.72 11.91 -16.36
CA ILE A 399 -3.73 10.87 -16.75
C ILE A 399 -3.62 10.71 -18.27
N THR A 400 -4.69 10.96 -19.03
CA THR A 400 -4.65 10.90 -20.50
C THR A 400 -3.73 11.94 -21.12
N ARG A 401 -3.38 13.00 -20.37
CA ARG A 401 -2.45 14.05 -20.79
C ARG A 401 -0.99 13.73 -20.46
N ALA A 402 -0.73 12.69 -19.66
CA ALA A 402 0.63 12.25 -19.37
C ALA A 402 1.30 11.65 -20.60
N VAL A 403 2.53 12.04 -20.88
CA VAL A 403 3.33 11.57 -22.00
C VAL A 403 4.55 10.84 -21.46
N VAL A 404 4.46 9.52 -21.46
CA VAL A 404 5.52 8.62 -21.00
C VAL A 404 5.72 7.55 -22.07
N PRO A 405 6.96 7.30 -22.54
CA PRO A 405 7.22 6.26 -23.52
C PRO A 405 6.74 4.89 -23.01
N HIS A 406 5.94 4.20 -23.83
CA HIS A 406 5.36 2.91 -23.46
C HIS A 406 4.49 2.93 -22.18
N GLY A 407 3.95 4.09 -21.80
CA GLY A 407 3.10 4.25 -20.62
C GLY A 407 1.86 3.36 -20.66
N ARG A 408 1.53 2.75 -19.50
CA ARG A 408 0.40 1.82 -19.34
C ARG A 408 -0.32 2.11 -18.03
N TYR A 409 -1.64 2.16 -18.10
CA TYR A 409 -2.51 2.27 -16.92
C TYR A 409 -3.82 1.53 -17.15
N ARG A 410 -4.51 1.17 -16.08
CA ARG A 410 -5.85 0.57 -16.17
C ARG A 410 -6.89 1.65 -16.50
N ILE A 411 -7.88 1.29 -17.32
CA ILE A 411 -8.96 2.21 -17.72
C ILE A 411 -10.25 2.01 -16.91
N ASP A 412 -10.27 1.06 -15.98
CA ASP A 412 -11.47 0.61 -15.26
C ASP A 412 -11.37 0.78 -13.72
N ILE A 413 -10.41 1.59 -13.23
CA ILE A 413 -10.31 1.87 -11.79
C ILE A 413 -11.61 2.51 -11.29
N GLY A 414 -12.18 1.91 -10.22
CA GLY A 414 -13.47 2.32 -9.64
C GLY A 414 -14.71 1.78 -10.34
N GLU A 415 -14.58 1.09 -11.48
CA GLU A 415 -15.74 0.60 -12.22
C GLU A 415 -16.46 -0.54 -11.50
N ARG A 416 -15.71 -1.46 -10.86
CA ARG A 416 -16.28 -2.53 -10.02
C ARG A 416 -17.08 -1.95 -8.86
N PHE A 417 -16.53 -0.93 -8.20
CA PHE A 417 -17.23 -0.21 -7.13
C PHE A 417 -18.57 0.35 -7.61
N LEU A 418 -18.59 1.06 -8.75
CA LEU A 418 -19.80 1.65 -9.29
C LEU A 418 -20.85 0.63 -9.71
N ARG A 419 -20.43 -0.49 -10.30
CA ARG A 419 -21.32 -1.51 -10.87
C ARG A 419 -21.85 -2.51 -9.83
N HIS A 420 -21.10 -2.76 -8.75
CA HIS A 420 -21.39 -3.87 -7.84
C HIS A 420 -21.15 -3.51 -6.36
N ASP A 421 -19.90 -3.15 -5.99
CA ASP A 421 -19.48 -3.16 -4.60
C ASP A 421 -20.26 -2.11 -3.75
N ALA A 422 -20.52 -0.92 -4.32
CA ALA A 422 -21.27 0.14 -3.62
C ALA A 422 -22.69 -0.32 -3.24
N GLN A 423 -23.40 -0.96 -4.16
CA GLN A 423 -24.76 -1.46 -3.91
C GLN A 423 -24.74 -2.58 -2.86
N GLU A 424 -23.81 -3.52 -3.01
CA GLU A 424 -23.71 -4.66 -2.12
C GLU A 424 -23.29 -4.25 -0.69
N LEU A 425 -22.29 -3.39 -0.56
CA LEU A 425 -21.87 -2.85 0.73
C LEU A 425 -22.95 -2.01 1.41
N THR A 426 -23.77 -1.27 0.64
CA THR A 426 -24.95 -0.56 1.17
C THR A 426 -25.99 -1.54 1.66
N ARG A 427 -26.28 -2.60 0.90
CA ARG A 427 -27.21 -3.69 1.31
C ARG A 427 -26.75 -4.37 2.61
N LEU A 428 -25.45 -4.61 2.75
CA LEU A 428 -24.82 -5.19 3.94
C LEU A 428 -24.67 -4.20 5.11
N GLY A 429 -24.94 -2.90 4.87
CA GLY A 429 -24.89 -1.82 5.87
C GLY A 429 -23.48 -1.31 6.18
N TYR A 430 -22.49 -1.52 5.29
CA TYR A 430 -21.13 -1.01 5.43
C TYR A 430 -20.88 0.30 4.65
N LEU A 431 -21.83 0.71 3.82
CA LEU A 431 -21.88 2.06 3.25
C LEU A 431 -23.24 2.68 3.52
N PRO A 432 -23.31 4.01 3.67
CA PRO A 432 -24.58 4.70 3.83
C PRO A 432 -25.43 4.57 2.57
N ALA A 433 -26.75 4.46 2.73
CA ALA A 433 -27.67 4.60 1.61
C ALA A 433 -27.53 6.01 1.02
N ARG A 434 -27.27 6.08 -0.28
CA ARG A 434 -27.32 7.40 -0.97
C ARG A 434 -28.78 7.78 -1.13
N GLY A 435 -29.15 8.92 -0.55
CA GLY A 435 -30.45 9.54 -0.71
C GLY A 435 -30.69 10.06 -2.13
#